data_b7cd6b7bec5dd51cac70791844a0a7a1
#
_entry.id   b7cd6b7bec5dd51cac70791844a0a7a1
#
_cell.length_a   1.000
_cell.length_b   1.000
_cell.length_c   1.000
_cell.angle_alpha   90.00
_cell.angle_beta   90.00
_cell.angle_gamma   90.00
#
_symmetry.space_group_name_H-M   'P 1'
#
loop_
_entity.id
_entity.type
_entity.pdbx_description
1 polymer ?
#
loop_
_entity_poly.entity_id
_entity_poly.type
_entity_poly.pdbx_seq_one_letter_code
_entity_poly.pdbx_strand_id
1 'polypeptide(L)'
;MKLTQIDLAEGRGGSQREVSASEAVARAEEACGGTLLLFEPDGAPRAAVAICPGGGFGKVSTEHEGVAFAELFVAHGIAAGVVKYRLPEGDPALPQQDVERAAELLRNRFDGVKTGVLGASIGGYLAACAALAQPAARRPDFQLLFYPVVSMEEEFAHRPSMLRMFGRELHGLEAKRRSPLYRIDRAAPPAFLAAAADDGAVTPLGACRYAECLLAAGAGAALHLYPSGGHGFGLRREFAWREALVGELRMWLDATIGTV
;
A
#
# COMPACT_ATOMS: atom_id res chain seq x y z
N MET A 1 -1.70 18.47 -11.25
CA MET A 1 -1.75 17.67 -10.00
C MET A 1 -1.11 18.50 -8.89
N LYS A 2 -1.78 18.65 -7.77
CA LYS A 2 -1.29 19.44 -6.62
C LYS A 2 -0.46 18.55 -5.70
N LEU A 3 0.73 18.99 -5.32
CA LEU A 3 1.66 18.25 -4.48
C LEU A 3 2.07 19.05 -3.24
N THR A 4 1.99 18.41 -2.08
CA THR A 4 2.59 18.87 -0.82
C THR A 4 3.57 17.81 -0.30
N GLN A 5 4.79 18.20 -0.01
CA GLN A 5 5.76 17.31 0.66
C GLN A 5 5.69 17.53 2.17
N ILE A 6 5.52 16.45 2.93
CA ILE A 6 5.31 16.48 4.38
C ILE A 6 6.38 15.61 5.05
N ASP A 7 7.07 16.15 6.03
CA ASP A 7 7.92 15.38 6.94
C ASP A 7 7.04 14.57 7.91
N LEU A 8 7.22 13.25 7.93
CA LEU A 8 6.40 12.37 8.76
C LEU A 8 6.68 12.50 10.26
N ALA A 9 7.91 12.84 10.64
CA ALA A 9 8.28 13.00 12.04
C ALA A 9 7.66 14.29 12.61
N GLU A 10 7.74 15.40 11.87
CA GLU A 10 7.20 16.69 12.30
C GLU A 10 5.71 16.86 12.00
N GLY A 11 5.18 16.16 11.01
CA GLY A 11 3.81 16.32 10.52
C GLY A 11 3.59 17.65 9.81
N ARG A 12 4.66 18.32 9.40
CA ARG A 12 4.63 19.63 8.72
C ARG A 12 5.05 19.47 7.27
N GLY A 13 4.41 20.24 6.41
CA GLY A 13 4.68 20.25 4.97
C GLY A 13 5.00 21.65 4.44
N GLY A 14 5.62 21.68 3.29
CA GLY A 14 5.78 22.89 2.48
C GLY A 14 4.45 23.37 1.89
N SER A 15 4.51 24.46 1.12
CA SER A 15 3.35 24.96 0.38
C SER A 15 2.94 23.98 -0.73
N GLN A 16 1.62 23.87 -0.94
CA GLN A 16 1.07 23.13 -2.06
C GLN A 16 1.44 23.81 -3.38
N ARG A 17 1.78 23.01 -4.41
CA ARG A 17 2.09 23.51 -5.74
C ARG A 17 1.58 22.57 -6.83
N GLU A 18 1.36 23.12 -8.02
CA GLU A 18 1.08 22.35 -9.23
C GLU A 18 2.37 21.68 -9.73
N VAL A 19 2.27 20.41 -10.12
CA VAL A 19 3.38 19.64 -10.68
C VAL A 19 2.89 18.78 -11.86
N SER A 20 3.79 18.54 -12.82
CA SER A 20 3.61 17.51 -13.84
C SER A 20 3.87 16.12 -13.26
N ALA A 21 3.46 15.07 -13.99
CA ALA A 21 3.76 13.69 -13.60
C ALA A 21 5.26 13.42 -13.48
N SER A 22 6.05 13.86 -14.45
CA SER A 22 7.51 13.68 -14.45
C SER A 22 8.19 14.41 -13.30
N GLU A 23 7.74 15.61 -12.95
CA GLU A 23 8.24 16.35 -11.79
C GLU A 23 7.86 15.66 -10.47
N ALA A 24 6.65 15.09 -10.38
CA ALA A 24 6.21 14.32 -9.23
C ALA A 24 7.08 13.07 -9.01
N VAL A 25 7.43 12.34 -10.07
CA VAL A 25 8.34 11.19 -10.00
C VAL A 25 9.73 11.63 -9.52
N ALA A 26 10.32 12.66 -10.14
CA ALA A 26 11.64 13.15 -9.73
C ALA A 26 11.67 13.53 -8.25
N ARG A 27 10.64 14.24 -7.77
CA ARG A 27 10.54 14.59 -6.35
C ARG A 27 10.38 13.39 -5.42
N ALA A 28 9.63 12.38 -5.86
CA ALA A 28 9.48 11.16 -5.10
C ALA A 28 10.79 10.35 -5.02
N GLU A 29 11.63 10.42 -6.05
CA GLU A 29 12.95 9.80 -6.05
C GLU A 29 13.94 10.56 -5.14
N GLU A 30 13.93 11.89 -5.21
CA GLU A 30 14.80 12.77 -4.42
C GLU A 30 14.42 12.82 -2.94
N ALA A 31 13.16 12.57 -2.59
CA ALA A 31 12.68 12.67 -1.21
C ALA A 31 13.43 11.72 -0.27
N CYS A 32 13.78 12.24 0.91
CA CYS A 32 14.37 11.42 1.97
C CYS A 32 13.36 10.42 2.55
N GLY A 33 13.84 9.35 3.17
CA GLY A 33 13.02 8.46 3.97
C GLY A 33 12.33 9.21 5.12
N GLY A 34 11.08 8.82 5.43
CA GLY A 34 10.25 9.54 6.40
C GLY A 34 9.45 10.71 5.79
N THR A 35 9.23 10.71 4.48
CA THR A 35 8.49 11.75 3.76
C THR A 35 7.17 11.21 3.20
N LEU A 36 6.11 12.01 3.31
CA LEU A 36 4.83 11.82 2.63
C LEU A 36 4.71 12.83 1.49
N LEU A 37 4.51 12.32 0.28
CA LEU A 37 4.21 13.11 -0.91
C LEU A 37 2.71 13.09 -1.14
N LEU A 38 2.02 14.13 -0.70
CA LEU A 38 0.57 14.23 -0.75
C LEU A 38 0.11 14.90 -2.04
N PHE A 39 -0.68 14.17 -2.81
CA PHE A 39 -1.35 14.60 -4.04
C PHE A 39 -2.82 14.81 -3.78
N GLU A 40 -3.33 15.98 -4.11
CA GLU A 40 -4.72 16.36 -3.84
C GLU A 40 -5.47 16.63 -5.15
N PRO A 41 -6.73 16.18 -5.27
CA PRO A 41 -7.59 16.52 -6.41
C PRO A 41 -8.04 17.99 -6.32
N ASP A 42 -8.66 18.47 -7.39
CA ASP A 42 -9.38 19.74 -7.35
C ASP A 42 -10.69 19.55 -6.55
N GLY A 43 -10.88 20.38 -5.53
CA GLY A 43 -12.02 20.29 -4.62
C GLY A 43 -11.81 19.33 -3.45
N ALA A 44 -12.91 19.04 -2.74
CA ALA A 44 -12.88 18.12 -1.60
C ALA A 44 -12.70 16.66 -2.07
N PRO A 45 -11.76 15.89 -1.49
CA PRO A 45 -11.58 14.51 -1.89
C PRO A 45 -12.73 13.62 -1.38
N ARG A 46 -13.05 12.57 -2.15
CA ARG A 46 -14.03 11.53 -1.79
C ARG A 46 -13.49 10.53 -0.77
N ALA A 47 -12.18 10.35 -0.79
CA ALA A 47 -11.43 9.48 0.12
C ALA A 47 -9.97 9.92 0.14
N ALA A 48 -9.17 9.34 1.05
CA ALA A 48 -7.73 9.51 1.06
C ALA A 48 -7.01 8.16 1.19
N VAL A 49 -5.89 7.97 0.48
CA VAL A 49 -5.15 6.69 0.45
C VAL A 49 -3.67 6.93 0.73
N ALA A 50 -3.12 6.23 1.74
CA ALA A 50 -1.68 6.13 1.93
C ALA A 50 -1.13 5.03 1.02
N ILE A 51 -0.16 5.35 0.18
CA ILE A 51 0.44 4.44 -0.80
C ILE A 51 1.82 4.02 -0.32
N CYS A 52 2.02 2.71 -0.13
CA CYS A 52 3.27 2.10 0.30
C CYS A 52 3.90 1.33 -0.87
N PRO A 53 4.82 1.94 -1.64
CA PRO A 53 5.47 1.26 -2.75
C PRO A 53 6.33 0.09 -2.27
N GLY A 54 6.63 -0.86 -3.16
CA GLY A 54 7.57 -1.95 -2.90
C GLY A 54 9.04 -1.54 -3.05
N GLY A 55 9.88 -2.48 -3.46
CA GLY A 55 11.32 -2.29 -3.65
C GLY A 55 12.19 -3.17 -2.77
N GLY A 56 11.60 -4.19 -2.11
CA GLY A 56 12.31 -5.20 -1.34
C GLY A 56 13.09 -4.68 -0.13
N PHE A 57 12.77 -3.49 0.37
CA PHE A 57 13.54 -2.75 1.37
C PHE A 57 14.99 -2.42 0.94
N GLY A 58 15.35 -2.59 -0.32
CA GLY A 58 16.61 -2.06 -0.88
C GLY A 58 16.43 -0.66 -1.44
N LYS A 59 15.22 -0.31 -1.79
CA LYS A 59 14.76 1.00 -2.26
C LYS A 59 13.25 1.14 -2.03
N VAL A 60 12.69 2.29 -2.37
CA VAL A 60 11.23 2.51 -2.47
C VAL A 60 10.91 2.80 -3.93
N SER A 61 10.08 1.95 -4.56
CA SER A 61 9.72 2.02 -6.00
C SER A 61 8.64 3.07 -6.24
N THR A 62 8.99 4.34 -6.12
CA THR A 62 8.04 5.46 -6.08
C THR A 62 7.34 5.78 -7.39
N GLU A 63 7.88 5.39 -8.55
CA GLU A 63 7.30 5.67 -9.85
C GLU A 63 6.01 4.87 -10.08
N HIS A 64 6.13 3.60 -10.53
CA HIS A 64 4.99 2.78 -10.97
C HIS A 64 4.17 2.15 -9.84
N GLU A 65 4.70 2.12 -8.62
CA GLU A 65 4.02 1.63 -7.41
C GLU A 65 3.63 2.78 -6.44
N GLY A 66 3.93 4.01 -6.78
CA GLY A 66 3.64 5.21 -6.00
C GLY A 66 2.90 6.27 -6.79
N VAL A 67 3.65 7.10 -7.55
CA VAL A 67 3.12 8.26 -8.27
C VAL A 67 2.08 7.86 -9.31
N ALA A 68 2.26 6.74 -10.03
CA ALA A 68 1.28 6.27 -11.00
C ALA A 68 -0.09 5.96 -10.37
N PHE A 69 -0.12 5.37 -9.16
CA PHE A 69 -1.36 5.19 -8.41
C PHE A 69 -1.90 6.52 -7.89
N ALA A 70 -1.04 7.45 -7.45
CA ALA A 70 -1.48 8.76 -7.00
C ALA A 70 -2.16 9.55 -8.13
N GLU A 71 -1.62 9.51 -9.36
CA GLU A 71 -2.26 10.09 -10.54
C GLU A 71 -3.65 9.48 -10.81
N LEU A 72 -3.75 8.15 -10.77
CA LEU A 72 -5.02 7.45 -10.95
C LEU A 72 -6.04 7.89 -9.91
N PHE A 73 -5.66 7.97 -8.64
CA PHE A 73 -6.56 8.33 -7.54
C PHE A 73 -6.99 9.79 -7.62
N VAL A 74 -6.06 10.72 -7.86
CA VAL A 74 -6.38 12.15 -8.02
C VAL A 74 -7.35 12.37 -9.17
N ALA A 75 -7.16 11.67 -10.31
CA ALA A 75 -8.10 11.71 -11.44
C ALA A 75 -9.51 11.18 -11.09
N HIS A 76 -9.65 10.45 -9.97
CA HIS A 76 -10.90 9.91 -9.43
C HIS A 76 -11.42 10.69 -8.21
N GLY A 77 -10.86 11.87 -7.94
CA GLY A 77 -11.25 12.67 -6.80
C GLY A 77 -10.82 12.09 -5.44
N ILE A 78 -9.77 11.26 -5.41
CA ILE A 78 -9.23 10.64 -4.20
C ILE A 78 -7.87 11.29 -3.90
N ALA A 79 -7.66 11.78 -2.68
CA ALA A 79 -6.36 12.25 -2.23
C ALA A 79 -5.41 11.06 -2.02
N ALA A 80 -4.15 11.20 -2.42
CA ALA A 80 -3.18 10.11 -2.39
C ALA A 80 -1.86 10.55 -1.77
N GLY A 81 -1.40 9.86 -0.73
CA GLY A 81 -0.13 10.12 -0.08
C GLY A 81 0.88 9.01 -0.38
N VAL A 82 1.88 9.27 -1.22
CA VAL A 82 2.98 8.32 -1.46
C VAL A 82 3.97 8.38 -0.30
N VAL A 83 4.11 7.28 0.40
CA VAL A 83 4.99 7.17 1.57
C VAL A 83 6.39 6.78 1.14
N LYS A 84 7.33 7.70 1.19
CA LYS A 84 8.75 7.41 1.09
C LYS A 84 9.25 6.99 2.48
N TYR A 85 8.87 5.78 2.90
CA TYR A 85 9.22 5.28 4.24
C TYR A 85 10.73 5.07 4.38
N ARG A 86 11.23 5.20 5.61
CA ARG A 86 12.62 4.85 5.96
C ARG A 86 12.85 3.36 5.74
N LEU A 87 14.01 3.01 5.19
CA LEU A 87 14.39 1.61 5.06
C LEU A 87 14.70 1.03 6.45
N PRO A 88 14.38 -0.26 6.70
CA PRO A 88 14.43 -0.83 8.04
C PRO A 88 15.84 -0.93 8.62
N GLU A 89 16.86 -1.22 7.78
CA GLU A 89 18.25 -1.39 8.25
C GLU A 89 18.38 -2.30 9.49
N GLY A 90 17.54 -3.33 9.56
CA GLY A 90 17.45 -4.25 10.70
C GLY A 90 16.41 -3.87 11.77
N ASP A 91 15.86 -2.66 11.72
CA ASP A 91 14.76 -2.23 12.60
C ASP A 91 13.42 -2.20 11.85
N PRO A 92 12.56 -3.22 12.01
CA PRO A 92 11.26 -3.30 11.34
C PRO A 92 10.28 -2.20 11.78
N ALA A 93 10.54 -1.51 12.88
CA ALA A 93 9.66 -0.45 13.37
C ALA A 93 9.74 0.82 12.50
N LEU A 94 10.89 1.11 11.90
CA LEU A 94 11.08 2.35 11.14
C LEU A 94 10.08 2.51 9.99
N PRO A 95 10.02 1.60 8.99
CA PRO A 95 9.07 1.73 7.89
C PRO A 95 7.61 1.62 8.35
N GLN A 96 7.33 0.81 9.37
CA GLN A 96 5.97 0.63 9.87
C GLN A 96 5.44 1.91 10.53
N GLN A 97 6.25 2.57 11.35
CA GLN A 97 5.90 3.86 11.98
C GLN A 97 5.61 4.94 10.93
N ASP A 98 6.40 5.02 9.86
CA ASP A 98 6.20 5.99 8.80
C ASP A 98 4.84 5.76 8.09
N VAL A 99 4.48 4.51 7.81
CA VAL A 99 3.19 4.16 7.20
C VAL A 99 2.02 4.46 8.14
N GLU A 100 2.12 4.10 9.41
CA GLU A 100 1.08 4.39 10.42
C GLU A 100 0.90 5.91 10.60
N ARG A 101 2.00 6.67 10.62
CA ARG A 101 1.96 8.12 10.72
C ARG A 101 1.35 8.77 9.47
N ALA A 102 1.67 8.27 8.28
CA ALA A 102 1.06 8.75 7.04
C ALA A 102 -0.45 8.51 7.03
N ALA A 103 -0.91 7.32 7.42
CA ALA A 103 -2.33 7.01 7.51
C ALA A 103 -3.06 7.90 8.54
N GLU A 104 -2.44 8.17 9.69
CA GLU A 104 -2.97 9.09 10.71
C GLU A 104 -3.06 10.53 10.17
N LEU A 105 -2.02 11.02 9.50
CA LEU A 105 -2.01 12.36 8.91
C LEU A 105 -3.12 12.54 7.87
N LEU A 106 -3.32 11.55 7.01
CA LEU A 106 -4.38 11.59 6.00
C LEU A 106 -5.77 11.59 6.65
N ARG A 107 -5.99 10.76 7.67
CA ARG A 107 -7.26 10.73 8.41
C ARG A 107 -7.56 12.07 9.07
N ASN A 108 -6.57 12.67 9.72
CA ASN A 108 -6.75 13.96 10.41
C ASN A 108 -6.91 15.14 9.43
N ARG A 109 -6.26 15.07 8.24
CA ARG A 109 -6.35 16.12 7.23
C ARG A 109 -7.68 16.10 6.49
N PHE A 110 -8.21 14.91 6.23
CA PHE A 110 -9.43 14.68 5.45
C PHE A 110 -10.53 14.08 6.34
N ASP A 111 -10.83 14.76 7.44
CA ASP A 111 -11.87 14.32 8.36
C ASP A 111 -13.24 14.18 7.66
N GLY A 112 -13.98 13.15 8.03
CA GLY A 112 -15.30 12.86 7.45
C GLY A 112 -15.30 12.07 6.15
N VAL A 113 -14.12 11.73 5.56
CA VAL A 113 -14.04 10.84 4.40
C VAL A 113 -13.35 9.52 4.76
N LYS A 114 -13.64 8.47 3.99
CA LYS A 114 -12.98 7.17 4.19
C LYS A 114 -11.49 7.26 3.86
N THR A 115 -10.69 6.59 4.68
CA THR A 115 -9.25 6.48 4.48
C THR A 115 -8.85 5.06 4.16
N GLY A 116 -7.96 4.89 3.18
CA GLY A 116 -7.44 3.60 2.77
C GLY A 116 -5.91 3.52 2.86
N VAL A 117 -5.42 2.31 2.74
CA VAL A 117 -3.99 2.04 2.54
C VAL A 117 -3.79 1.18 1.30
N LEU A 118 -2.81 1.54 0.45
CA LEU A 118 -2.36 0.73 -0.67
C LEU A 118 -0.94 0.25 -0.41
N GLY A 119 -0.66 -1.00 -0.74
CA GLY A 119 0.69 -1.50 -0.71
C GLY A 119 1.00 -2.47 -1.84
N ALA A 120 2.20 -2.34 -2.42
CA ALA A 120 2.71 -3.22 -3.47
C ALA A 120 3.90 -4.03 -2.95
N SER A 121 3.97 -5.33 -3.26
CA SER A 121 5.08 -6.19 -2.88
C SER A 121 5.34 -6.15 -1.36
N ILE A 122 6.55 -5.78 -0.94
CA ILE A 122 6.86 -5.60 0.49
C ILE A 122 6.15 -4.38 1.09
N GLY A 123 5.79 -3.37 0.31
CA GLY A 123 4.88 -2.32 0.73
C GLY A 123 3.49 -2.84 1.07
N GLY A 124 3.07 -3.94 0.43
CA GLY A 124 1.87 -4.70 0.78
C GLY A 124 1.91 -5.29 2.19
N TYR A 125 3.09 -5.72 2.65
CA TYR A 125 3.29 -6.12 4.04
C TYR A 125 3.05 -4.97 5.01
N LEU A 126 3.65 -3.80 4.74
CA LEU A 126 3.46 -2.61 5.58
C LEU A 126 2.00 -2.15 5.60
N ALA A 127 1.36 -2.12 4.43
CA ALA A 127 -0.05 -1.76 4.29
C ALA A 127 -0.97 -2.74 5.04
N ALA A 128 -0.76 -4.05 4.90
CA ALA A 128 -1.51 -5.07 5.62
C ALA A 128 -1.29 -4.99 7.14
N CYS A 129 -0.07 -4.69 7.60
CA CYS A 129 0.21 -4.44 9.00
C CYS A 129 -0.55 -3.21 9.54
N ALA A 130 -0.60 -2.11 8.78
CA ALA A 130 -1.37 -0.93 9.13
C ALA A 130 -2.89 -1.20 9.13
N ALA A 131 -3.38 -1.96 8.14
CA ALA A 131 -4.78 -2.38 8.06
C ALA A 131 -5.22 -3.25 9.24
N LEU A 132 -4.28 -3.91 9.91
CA LEU A 132 -4.53 -4.79 11.07
C LEU A 132 -3.94 -4.22 12.37
N ALA A 133 -3.66 -2.91 12.42
CA ALA A 133 -3.11 -2.24 13.60
C ALA A 133 -4.04 -2.33 14.81
N GLN A 134 -3.45 -2.22 16.00
CA GLN A 134 -4.19 -2.16 17.26
C GLN A 134 -3.95 -0.81 17.95
N PRO A 135 -4.99 -0.20 18.56
CA PRO A 135 -6.38 -0.65 18.56
C PRO A 135 -7.06 -0.50 17.19
N ALA A 136 -8.15 -1.23 16.96
CA ALA A 136 -8.87 -1.25 15.67
C ALA A 136 -9.32 0.15 15.18
N ALA A 137 -9.54 1.09 16.08
CA ALA A 137 -9.86 2.49 15.75
C ALA A 137 -8.75 3.23 14.95
N ARG A 138 -7.54 2.68 14.89
CA ARG A 138 -6.45 3.22 14.06
C ARG A 138 -6.41 2.66 12.65
N ARG A 139 -7.22 1.64 12.36
CA ARG A 139 -7.23 0.98 11.06
C ARG A 139 -7.79 1.89 10.00
N PRO A 140 -7.29 1.80 8.75
CA PRO A 140 -7.95 2.41 7.60
C PRO A 140 -9.30 1.72 7.33
N ASP A 141 -10.19 2.39 6.59
CA ASP A 141 -11.51 1.86 6.23
C ASP A 141 -11.45 0.78 5.15
N PHE A 142 -10.36 0.73 4.37
CA PHE A 142 -10.14 -0.28 3.32
C PHE A 142 -8.65 -0.47 3.02
N GLN A 143 -8.31 -1.58 2.36
CA GLN A 143 -6.94 -1.91 1.95
C GLN A 143 -6.87 -2.36 0.49
N LEU A 144 -5.81 -1.94 -0.22
CA LEU A 144 -5.53 -2.25 -1.62
C LEU A 144 -4.16 -2.92 -1.68
N LEU A 145 -4.09 -4.20 -2.04
CA LEU A 145 -2.87 -4.99 -1.94
C LEU A 145 -2.48 -5.57 -3.31
N PHE A 146 -1.34 -5.15 -3.82
CA PHE A 146 -0.82 -5.56 -5.13
C PHE A 146 0.35 -6.52 -4.96
N TYR A 147 0.20 -7.76 -5.45
CA TYR A 147 1.20 -8.84 -5.30
C TYR A 147 1.90 -8.82 -3.93
N PRO A 148 1.12 -8.77 -2.83
CA PRO A 148 1.64 -8.41 -1.53
C PRO A 148 2.44 -9.54 -0.88
N VAL A 149 3.49 -9.19 -0.16
CA VAL A 149 4.04 -10.07 0.88
C VAL A 149 3.09 -9.99 2.08
N VAL A 150 2.50 -11.11 2.48
CA VAL A 150 1.53 -11.18 3.59
C VAL A 150 1.95 -12.11 4.72
N SER A 151 3.06 -12.82 4.53
CA SER A 151 3.61 -13.74 5.54
C SER A 151 5.13 -13.73 5.50
N MET A 152 5.72 -14.02 6.67
CA MET A 152 7.16 -14.24 6.84
C MET A 152 7.49 -15.74 6.96
N GLU A 153 6.52 -16.63 6.75
CA GLU A 153 6.79 -18.07 6.67
C GLU A 153 7.45 -18.42 5.34
N GLU A 154 8.34 -19.42 5.35
CA GLU A 154 9.18 -19.82 4.23
C GLU A 154 8.41 -20.00 2.90
N GLU A 155 7.18 -20.53 2.97
CA GLU A 155 6.32 -20.79 1.81
C GLU A 155 5.87 -19.49 1.10
N PHE A 156 5.70 -18.40 1.84
CA PHE A 156 5.13 -17.14 1.32
C PHE A 156 6.08 -15.95 1.38
N ALA A 157 7.19 -16.07 2.11
CA ALA A 157 8.07 -14.96 2.39
C ALA A 157 8.91 -14.57 1.18
N HIS A 158 9.05 -13.28 0.95
CA HIS A 158 10.12 -12.76 0.11
C HIS A 158 11.40 -12.66 0.96
N ARG A 159 12.24 -13.70 0.90
CA ARG A 159 13.44 -13.85 1.73
C ARG A 159 14.39 -12.65 1.72
N PRO A 160 14.71 -12.00 0.56
CA PRO A 160 15.56 -10.81 0.58
C PRO A 160 15.00 -9.65 1.39
N SER A 161 13.67 -9.42 1.34
CA SER A 161 13.02 -8.38 2.16
C SER A 161 13.04 -8.73 3.64
N MET A 162 12.82 -9.99 3.99
CA MET A 162 12.87 -10.46 5.37
C MET A 162 14.27 -10.23 5.98
N LEU A 163 15.33 -10.57 5.24
CA LEU A 163 16.71 -10.36 5.68
C LEU A 163 17.02 -8.86 5.90
N ARG A 164 16.59 -7.98 5.00
CA ARG A 164 16.79 -6.54 5.17
C ARG A 164 15.98 -5.97 6.34
N MET A 165 14.79 -6.50 6.57
CA MET A 165 13.89 -6.02 7.62
C MET A 165 14.31 -6.46 9.02
N PHE A 166 14.76 -7.72 9.17
CA PHE A 166 15.02 -8.32 10.48
C PHE A 166 16.50 -8.66 10.72
N GLY A 167 17.38 -8.48 9.72
CA GLY A 167 18.78 -8.86 9.79
C GLY A 167 19.02 -10.38 9.77
N ARG A 168 17.95 -11.18 9.71
CA ARG A 168 17.99 -12.65 9.75
C ARG A 168 16.71 -13.26 9.17
N GLU A 169 16.73 -14.55 8.94
CA GLU A 169 15.52 -15.31 8.60
C GLU A 169 14.67 -15.55 9.86
N LEU A 170 13.36 -15.58 9.66
CA LEU A 170 12.38 -15.91 10.67
C LEU A 170 11.80 -17.30 10.38
N HIS A 171 11.56 -18.08 11.42
CA HIS A 171 11.01 -19.43 11.30
C HIS A 171 9.91 -19.70 12.34
N GLY A 172 9.07 -20.68 12.05
CA GLY A 172 8.07 -21.20 12.98
C GLY A 172 7.14 -20.13 13.56
N LEU A 173 6.96 -20.13 14.88
CA LEU A 173 6.05 -19.21 15.57
C LEU A 173 6.45 -17.74 15.45
N GLU A 174 7.74 -17.43 15.30
CA GLU A 174 8.18 -16.05 15.13
C GLU A 174 7.78 -15.52 13.76
N ALA A 175 8.00 -16.30 12.69
CA ALA A 175 7.55 -15.93 11.35
C ALA A 175 6.03 -15.68 11.33
N LYS A 176 5.23 -16.54 11.97
CA LYS A 176 3.78 -16.35 12.11
C LYS A 176 3.40 -15.07 12.84
N ARG A 177 4.02 -14.78 13.99
CA ARG A 177 3.76 -13.56 14.77
C ARG A 177 4.07 -12.27 13.99
N ARG A 178 5.04 -12.32 13.09
CA ARG A 178 5.43 -11.20 12.23
C ARG A 178 4.62 -11.11 10.94
N SER A 179 3.75 -12.07 10.66
CA SER A 179 2.94 -12.14 9.45
C SER A 179 1.56 -11.50 9.64
N PRO A 180 1.19 -10.48 8.84
CA PRO A 180 -0.16 -9.91 8.89
C PRO A 180 -1.24 -10.96 8.63
N LEU A 181 -0.97 -11.98 7.83
CA LEU A 181 -1.87 -13.09 7.56
C LEU A 181 -2.51 -13.69 8.83
N TYR A 182 -1.76 -13.78 9.93
CA TYR A 182 -2.24 -14.36 11.21
C TYR A 182 -2.83 -13.33 12.19
N ARG A 183 -2.96 -12.09 11.75
CA ARG A 183 -3.51 -10.98 12.56
C ARG A 183 -4.91 -10.57 12.12
N ILE A 184 -5.45 -11.22 11.10
CA ILE A 184 -6.79 -10.95 10.57
C ILE A 184 -7.84 -11.31 11.63
N ASP A 185 -8.74 -10.36 11.89
CA ASP A 185 -9.86 -10.49 12.82
C ASP A 185 -11.15 -9.92 12.20
N ARG A 186 -12.26 -9.98 12.92
CA ARG A 186 -13.58 -9.52 12.47
C ARG A 186 -13.65 -8.01 12.16
N ALA A 187 -12.72 -7.22 12.67
CA ALA A 187 -12.63 -5.79 12.40
C ALA A 187 -11.65 -5.47 11.26
N ALA A 188 -11.15 -6.48 10.55
CA ALA A 188 -10.29 -6.27 9.39
C ALA A 188 -11.04 -5.49 8.30
N PRO A 189 -10.45 -4.43 7.73
CA PRO A 189 -11.09 -3.67 6.67
C PRO A 189 -11.19 -4.51 5.38
N PRO A 190 -12.21 -4.26 4.53
CA PRO A 190 -12.35 -4.92 3.24
C PRO A 190 -11.10 -4.69 2.37
N ALA A 191 -10.78 -5.68 1.54
CA ALA A 191 -9.58 -5.68 0.72
C ALA A 191 -9.87 -5.83 -0.77
N PHE A 192 -9.15 -5.08 -1.60
CA PHE A 192 -8.91 -5.37 -3.01
C PHE A 192 -7.51 -5.96 -3.14
N LEU A 193 -7.39 -7.14 -3.74
CA LEU A 193 -6.12 -7.81 -3.98
C LEU A 193 -5.91 -8.05 -5.48
N ALA A 194 -4.70 -7.81 -5.96
CA ALA A 194 -4.30 -8.10 -7.33
C ALA A 194 -2.94 -8.80 -7.36
N ALA A 195 -2.83 -9.91 -8.07
CA ALA A 195 -1.59 -10.66 -8.24
C ALA A 195 -1.53 -11.30 -9.65
N ALA A 196 -0.36 -11.76 -10.07
CA ALA A 196 -0.16 -12.50 -11.32
C ALA A 196 0.22 -13.95 -11.01
N ALA A 197 -0.35 -14.88 -11.78
CA ALA A 197 -0.13 -16.33 -11.59
C ALA A 197 1.32 -16.74 -11.91
N ASP A 198 2.00 -15.97 -12.75
CA ASP A 198 3.40 -16.15 -13.17
C ASP A 198 4.41 -15.35 -12.33
N ASP A 199 4.01 -14.83 -11.15
CA ASP A 199 4.92 -14.11 -10.27
C ASP A 199 5.97 -15.06 -9.67
N GLY A 200 7.23 -14.89 -10.10
CA GLY A 200 8.36 -15.70 -9.66
C GLY A 200 9.10 -15.16 -8.43
N ALA A 201 8.71 -13.98 -7.92
CA ALA A 201 9.38 -13.35 -6.78
C ALA A 201 8.55 -13.44 -5.47
N VAL A 202 7.24 -13.20 -5.57
CA VAL A 202 6.30 -13.33 -4.45
C VAL A 202 5.16 -14.23 -4.89
N THR A 203 5.03 -15.40 -4.28
CA THR A 203 4.00 -16.36 -4.67
C THR A 203 2.59 -15.79 -4.57
N PRO A 204 1.76 -15.87 -5.64
CA PRO A 204 0.38 -15.39 -5.59
C PRO A 204 -0.49 -16.15 -4.59
N LEU A 205 -0.07 -17.33 -4.16
CA LEU A 205 -0.77 -18.12 -3.13
C LEU A 205 -0.88 -17.35 -1.80
N GLY A 206 0.07 -16.46 -1.50
CA GLY A 206 -0.02 -15.57 -0.34
C GLY A 206 -1.26 -14.66 -0.42
N ALA A 207 -1.50 -14.03 -1.56
CA ALA A 207 -2.69 -13.20 -1.78
C ALA A 207 -3.98 -14.01 -1.70
N CYS A 208 -4.00 -15.23 -2.28
CA CYS A 208 -5.15 -16.14 -2.18
C CYS A 208 -5.44 -16.50 -0.72
N ARG A 209 -4.42 -16.84 0.05
CA ARG A 209 -4.57 -17.21 1.47
C ARG A 209 -5.04 -16.03 2.32
N TYR A 210 -4.54 -14.82 2.02
CA TYR A 210 -4.97 -13.61 2.72
C TYR A 210 -6.46 -13.31 2.47
N ALA A 211 -6.90 -13.42 1.22
CA ALA A 211 -8.31 -13.26 0.84
C ALA A 211 -9.21 -14.31 1.53
N GLU A 212 -8.79 -15.57 1.55
CA GLU A 212 -9.51 -16.65 2.27
C GLU A 212 -9.65 -16.33 3.77
N CYS A 213 -8.57 -15.89 4.42
CA CYS A 213 -8.61 -15.54 5.84
C CYS A 213 -9.51 -14.33 6.13
N LEU A 214 -9.54 -13.32 5.25
CA LEU A 214 -10.47 -12.20 5.36
C LEU A 214 -11.92 -12.67 5.29
N LEU A 215 -12.26 -13.49 4.30
CA LEU A 215 -13.60 -14.05 4.15
C LEU A 215 -14.00 -14.91 5.35
N ALA A 216 -13.08 -15.73 5.86
CA ALA A 216 -13.32 -16.55 7.06
C ALA A 216 -13.55 -15.68 8.31
N ALA A 217 -12.94 -14.51 8.39
CA ALA A 217 -13.17 -13.54 9.47
C ALA A 217 -14.46 -12.72 9.30
N GLY A 218 -15.16 -12.85 8.16
CA GLY A 218 -16.35 -12.07 7.82
C GLY A 218 -16.05 -10.69 7.24
N ALA A 219 -14.81 -10.42 6.84
CA ALA A 219 -14.41 -9.22 6.09
C ALA A 219 -14.58 -9.43 4.58
N GLY A 220 -14.82 -8.35 3.85
CA GLY A 220 -14.92 -8.37 2.39
C GLY A 220 -13.55 -8.54 1.72
N ALA A 221 -13.48 -9.35 0.66
CA ALA A 221 -12.29 -9.47 -0.17
C ALA A 221 -12.67 -9.61 -1.65
N ALA A 222 -12.02 -8.80 -2.51
CA ALA A 222 -12.03 -8.96 -3.95
C ALA A 222 -10.62 -9.36 -4.40
N LEU A 223 -10.45 -10.54 -4.98
CA LEU A 223 -9.17 -11.05 -5.45
C LEU A 223 -9.16 -11.17 -6.97
N HIS A 224 -8.22 -10.50 -7.61
CA HIS A 224 -7.96 -10.52 -9.04
C HIS A 224 -6.63 -11.21 -9.32
N LEU A 225 -6.68 -12.41 -9.85
CA LEU A 225 -5.52 -13.20 -10.22
C LEU A 225 -5.38 -13.21 -11.74
N TYR A 226 -4.43 -12.45 -12.25
CA TYR A 226 -4.15 -12.35 -13.69
C TYR A 226 -3.27 -13.52 -14.15
N PRO A 227 -3.50 -14.05 -15.36
CA PRO A 227 -2.72 -15.18 -15.87
C PRO A 227 -1.22 -14.88 -16.02
N SER A 228 -0.88 -13.61 -16.29
CA SER A 228 0.49 -13.16 -16.52
C SER A 228 0.69 -11.71 -16.07
N GLY A 229 1.92 -11.32 -15.84
CA GLY A 229 2.31 -9.98 -15.43
C GLY A 229 3.62 -9.98 -14.63
N GLY A 230 4.00 -11.12 -14.13
CA GLY A 230 5.16 -11.27 -13.27
C GLY A 230 5.02 -10.48 -11.97
N HIS A 231 6.16 -10.20 -11.33
CA HIS A 231 6.21 -9.38 -10.12
C HIS A 231 6.36 -7.89 -10.46
N GLY A 232 5.70 -7.02 -9.69
CA GLY A 232 5.91 -5.58 -9.80
C GLY A 232 5.25 -4.93 -11.02
N PHE A 233 4.14 -5.50 -11.52
CA PHE A 233 3.44 -4.92 -12.67
C PHE A 233 2.86 -3.53 -12.38
N GLY A 234 2.39 -3.25 -11.15
CA GLY A 234 1.82 -1.97 -10.76
C GLY A 234 0.82 -1.43 -11.78
N LEU A 235 0.99 -0.17 -12.17
CA LEU A 235 0.25 0.46 -13.27
C LEU A 235 1.10 0.64 -14.54
N ARG A 236 2.10 -0.22 -14.76
CA ARG A 236 2.96 -0.15 -15.95
C ARG A 236 2.14 -0.28 -17.22
N ARG A 237 2.52 0.47 -18.26
CA ARG A 237 1.82 0.45 -19.55
C ARG A 237 1.93 -0.90 -20.26
N GLU A 238 3.03 -1.61 -20.02
CA GLU A 238 3.33 -2.92 -20.60
C GLU A 238 2.53 -4.06 -19.95
N PHE A 239 1.86 -3.82 -18.82
CA PHE A 239 1.02 -4.82 -18.20
C PHE A 239 -0.23 -5.09 -19.05
N ALA A 240 -0.31 -6.27 -19.63
CA ALA A 240 -1.37 -6.61 -20.58
C ALA A 240 -2.79 -6.48 -20.02
N TRP A 241 -2.96 -6.66 -18.72
CA TRP A 241 -4.24 -6.62 -18.01
C TRP A 241 -4.50 -5.26 -17.33
N ARG A 242 -3.73 -4.24 -17.65
CA ARG A 242 -3.80 -2.92 -16.98
C ARG A 242 -5.19 -2.30 -17.06
N GLU A 243 -5.85 -2.34 -18.21
CA GLU A 243 -7.18 -1.74 -18.37
C GLU A 243 -8.25 -2.49 -17.56
N ALA A 244 -8.19 -3.82 -17.51
CA ALA A 244 -9.06 -4.63 -16.66
C ALA A 244 -8.81 -4.28 -15.17
N LEU A 245 -7.56 -4.30 -14.73
CA LEU A 245 -7.18 -3.93 -13.36
C LEU A 245 -7.71 -2.56 -12.96
N VAL A 246 -7.51 -1.54 -13.80
CA VAL A 246 -7.97 -0.18 -13.51
C VAL A 246 -9.49 -0.10 -13.44
N GLY A 247 -10.19 -0.80 -14.34
CA GLY A 247 -11.66 -0.85 -14.34
C GLY A 247 -12.20 -1.52 -13.07
N GLU A 248 -11.66 -2.67 -12.69
CA GLU A 248 -12.03 -3.44 -11.50
C GLU A 248 -11.75 -2.66 -10.21
N LEU A 249 -10.57 -2.03 -10.13
CA LEU A 249 -10.19 -1.18 -8.99
C LEU A 249 -11.15 0.00 -8.82
N ARG A 250 -11.52 0.68 -9.92
CA ARG A 250 -12.49 1.78 -9.89
C ARG A 250 -13.86 1.34 -9.40
N MET A 251 -14.41 0.27 -9.97
CA MET A 251 -15.70 -0.27 -9.56
C MET A 251 -15.69 -0.65 -8.07
N TRP A 252 -14.63 -1.28 -7.61
CA TRP A 252 -14.50 -1.67 -6.22
C TRP A 252 -14.39 -0.46 -5.28
N LEU A 253 -13.62 0.56 -5.66
CA LEU A 253 -13.51 1.81 -4.91
C LEU A 253 -14.86 2.51 -4.82
N ASP A 254 -15.58 2.67 -5.93
CA ASP A 254 -16.90 3.32 -5.93
C ASP A 254 -17.90 2.58 -5.04
N ALA A 255 -17.89 1.26 -5.05
CA ALA A 255 -18.71 0.46 -4.15
C ALA A 255 -18.30 0.60 -2.67
N THR A 256 -17.01 0.81 -2.40
CA THR A 256 -16.46 0.87 -1.04
C THR A 256 -16.59 2.26 -0.43
N ILE A 257 -16.28 3.32 -1.19
CA ILE A 257 -16.25 4.70 -0.68
C ILE A 257 -17.56 5.46 -0.93
N GLY A 258 -18.46 4.93 -1.74
CA GLY A 258 -19.67 5.57 -2.24
C GLY A 258 -19.44 6.25 -3.58
N THR A 259 -20.49 6.25 -4.41
CA THR A 259 -20.53 7.00 -5.67
C THR A 259 -20.76 8.50 -5.39
N VAL A 260 -20.29 9.36 -6.29
CA VAL A 260 -20.59 10.81 -6.29
C VAL A 260 -22.08 11.04 -6.55
#